data_b22925b286b84701129ef95b66927d20
#
_entry.id   b22925b286b84701129ef95b66927d20
#
_cell.length_a   1.000
_cell.length_b   1.000
_cell.length_c   1.000
_cell.angle_alpha   90.00
_cell.angle_beta   90.00
_cell.angle_gamma   90.00
#
_symmetry.space_group_name_H-M   'P 1'
#
loop_
_entity.id
_entity.type
_entity.pdbx_description
1 polymer ?
#
loop_
_entity_poly.entity_id
_entity_poly.type
_entity_poly.pdbx_seq_one_letter_code
_entity_poly.pdbx_strand_id
1 'polypeptide(L)'
;MIVKLKKKNARYPDLTFGQPYAVIGIEADELRILNDSGRPFLYPPKIFSLVEAGEPIDWVTEFGDDGERYSYPPQLNKVGFFEDFFDEKAKAVAAFWRVVNQRLAANQRRVA
;
A
#
# COMPACT_ATOMS: atom_id res chain seq x y z
N MET A 1 -0.07 5.84 7.16
CA MET A 1 -1.51 5.51 7.15
C MET A 1 -1.69 4.03 7.45
N ILE A 2 -2.51 3.71 8.43
CA ILE A 2 -2.80 2.35 8.86
C ILE A 2 -4.31 2.16 8.90
N VAL A 3 -4.77 1.02 8.40
CA VAL A 3 -6.19 0.68 8.31
C VAL A 3 -6.45 -0.73 8.84
N LYS A 4 -7.69 -1.03 9.18
CA LYS A 4 -8.13 -2.40 9.49
C LYS A 4 -9.55 -2.59 8.98
N LEU A 5 -9.94 -3.85 8.73
CA LEU A 5 -11.29 -4.15 8.28
C LEU A 5 -12.33 -3.69 9.30
N LYS A 6 -13.41 -3.08 8.83
CA LYS A 6 -14.56 -2.70 9.68
C LYS A 6 -15.26 -3.92 10.25
N LYS A 7 -15.29 -5.02 9.51
CA LYS A 7 -15.94 -6.28 9.87
C LYS A 7 -15.31 -7.43 9.10
N LYS A 8 -15.58 -8.66 9.50
CA LYS A 8 -15.19 -9.83 8.71
C LYS A 8 -15.79 -9.74 7.32
N ASN A 9 -15.00 -10.07 6.30
CA ASN A 9 -15.44 -9.93 4.91
C ASN A 9 -14.93 -11.12 4.08
N ALA A 10 -15.83 -12.05 3.79
CA ALA A 10 -15.49 -13.24 3.02
C ALA A 10 -15.09 -12.96 1.57
N ARG A 11 -15.44 -11.77 1.06
CA ARG A 11 -15.06 -11.35 -0.28
C ARG A 11 -13.55 -11.11 -0.39
N TYR A 12 -12.89 -10.83 0.73
CA TYR A 12 -11.46 -10.53 0.79
C TYR A 12 -10.77 -11.50 1.74
N PRO A 13 -10.58 -12.76 1.31
CA PRO A 13 -9.98 -13.80 2.16
C PRO A 13 -8.53 -13.53 2.52
N ASP A 14 -7.86 -12.62 1.80
CA ASP A 14 -6.47 -12.24 2.04
C ASP A 14 -6.32 -11.18 3.13
N LEU A 15 -7.41 -10.76 3.75
CA LEU A 15 -7.41 -9.79 4.83
C LEU A 15 -8.07 -10.39 6.06
N THR A 16 -7.43 -10.19 7.23
CA THR A 16 -7.91 -10.73 8.51
C THR A 16 -8.53 -9.62 9.35
N PHE A 17 -9.76 -9.83 9.84
CA PHE A 17 -10.44 -8.89 10.72
C PHE A 17 -9.63 -8.71 12.01
N GLY A 18 -9.49 -7.45 12.44
CA GLY A 18 -8.71 -7.11 13.64
C GLY A 18 -7.23 -6.89 13.39
N GLN A 19 -6.72 -7.26 12.24
CA GLN A 19 -5.31 -7.06 11.88
C GLN A 19 -5.10 -5.67 11.28
N PRO A 20 -4.15 -4.86 11.78
CA PRO A 20 -3.81 -3.60 11.13
C PRO A 20 -2.95 -3.84 9.88
N TYR A 21 -3.16 -2.99 8.87
CA TYR A 21 -2.40 -3.03 7.62
C TYR A 21 -1.86 -1.65 7.29
N ALA A 22 -0.58 -1.58 6.94
CA ALA A 22 0.02 -0.36 6.43
C ALA A 22 -0.44 -0.13 4.98
N VAL A 23 -0.85 1.10 4.68
CA VAL A 23 -1.17 1.50 3.31
C VAL A 23 0.14 1.86 2.61
N ILE A 24 0.45 1.16 1.52
CA ILE A 24 1.68 1.35 0.74
C ILE A 24 1.53 2.54 -0.20
N GLY A 25 0.31 2.78 -0.68
CA GLY A 25 0.02 3.88 -1.58
C GLY A 25 -1.47 4.00 -1.86
N ILE A 26 -1.81 5.03 -2.60
CA ILE A 26 -3.18 5.27 -3.07
C ILE A 26 -3.14 5.33 -4.59
N GLU A 27 -4.02 4.57 -5.22
CA GLU A 27 -4.11 4.52 -6.66
C GLU A 27 -5.55 4.68 -7.08
N ALA A 28 -5.86 5.79 -7.76
CA ALA A 28 -7.22 6.23 -8.03
C ALA A 28 -7.98 6.32 -6.71
N ASP A 29 -9.07 5.59 -6.56
CA ASP A 29 -9.88 5.60 -5.35
C ASP A 29 -9.61 4.39 -4.45
N GLU A 30 -8.51 3.67 -4.68
CA GLU A 30 -8.21 2.44 -3.96
C GLU A 30 -6.92 2.53 -3.14
N LEU A 31 -6.85 1.72 -2.09
CA LEU A 31 -5.68 1.62 -1.24
C LEU A 31 -4.85 0.41 -1.64
N ARG A 32 -3.54 0.63 -1.84
CA ARG A 32 -2.59 -0.47 -2.07
C ARG A 32 -2.11 -0.98 -0.72
N ILE A 33 -2.40 -2.24 -0.43
CA ILE A 33 -2.13 -2.85 0.87
C ILE A 33 -1.40 -4.16 0.68
N LEU A 34 -0.35 -4.37 1.46
CA LEU A 34 0.33 -5.67 1.51
C LEU A 34 -0.55 -6.62 2.31
N ASN A 35 -1.17 -7.57 1.63
CA ASN A 35 -2.15 -8.48 2.23
C ASN A 35 -1.49 -9.65 2.98
N ASP A 36 -2.30 -10.55 3.53
CA ASP A 36 -1.82 -11.71 4.30
C ASP A 36 -0.95 -12.66 3.46
N SER A 37 -1.13 -12.64 2.14
CA SER A 37 -0.30 -13.44 1.23
C SER A 37 1.00 -12.75 0.83
N GLY A 38 1.29 -11.58 1.39
CA GLY A 38 2.48 -10.80 1.04
C GLY A 38 2.42 -10.16 -0.34
N ARG A 39 1.21 -9.90 -0.85
CA ARG A 39 0.99 -9.30 -2.17
C ARG A 39 0.41 -7.89 -2.04
N PRO A 40 0.91 -6.92 -2.81
CA PRO A 40 0.42 -5.54 -2.76
C PRO A 40 -0.80 -5.33 -3.66
N PHE A 41 -1.96 -5.75 -3.20
CA PHE A 41 -3.21 -5.60 -3.96
C PHE A 41 -3.94 -4.30 -3.62
N LEU A 42 -4.82 -3.86 -4.53
CA LEU A 42 -5.69 -2.71 -4.34
C LEU A 42 -7.02 -3.14 -3.73
N TYR A 43 -7.49 -2.34 -2.77
CA TYR A 43 -8.73 -2.59 -2.06
C TYR A 43 -9.55 -1.32 -1.93
N PRO A 44 -10.90 -1.40 -1.93
CA PRO A 44 -11.73 -0.21 -1.76
C PRO A 44 -11.62 0.35 -0.34
N PRO A 45 -11.47 1.67 -0.17
CA PRO A 45 -11.33 2.27 1.16
C PRO A 45 -12.53 2.01 2.08
N LYS A 46 -13.71 1.85 1.53
CA LYS A 46 -14.96 1.70 2.30
C LYS A 46 -14.99 0.48 3.21
N ILE A 47 -14.17 -0.54 2.94
CA ILE A 47 -14.14 -1.75 3.78
C ILE A 47 -13.30 -1.58 5.04
N PHE A 48 -12.57 -0.46 5.16
CA PHE A 48 -11.64 -0.22 6.25
C PHE A 48 -12.08 0.91 7.17
N SER A 49 -11.65 0.82 8.43
CA SER A 49 -11.58 1.96 9.34
C SER A 49 -10.13 2.42 9.47
N LEU A 50 -9.95 3.73 9.65
CA LEU A 50 -8.62 4.32 9.83
C LEU A 50 -8.14 4.09 11.25
N VAL A 51 -6.95 3.49 11.39
CA VAL A 51 -6.24 3.41 12.66
C VAL A 51 -5.32 4.62 12.78
N GLU A 52 -4.65 4.96 11.69
CA GLU A 52 -3.74 6.10 11.60
C GLU A 52 -3.93 6.76 10.23
N ALA A 53 -4.49 7.98 10.22
CA ALA A 53 -4.96 8.62 8.98
C ALA A 53 -3.85 9.32 8.18
N GLY A 54 -2.73 9.69 8.82
CA GLY A 54 -1.70 10.49 8.17
C GLY A 54 -1.01 9.78 7.02
N GLU A 55 -0.97 10.43 5.86
CA GLU A 55 -0.14 9.94 4.74
C GLU A 55 1.33 10.21 5.05
N PRO A 56 2.24 9.28 4.72
CA PRO A 56 3.67 9.54 4.89
C PRO A 56 4.11 10.79 4.14
N ILE A 57 4.95 11.59 4.80
CA ILE A 57 5.38 12.89 4.27
C ILE A 57 6.17 12.79 2.97
N ASP A 58 6.82 11.66 2.74
CA ASP A 58 7.65 11.45 1.55
C ASP A 58 6.90 10.86 0.36
N TRP A 59 5.60 10.58 0.50
CA TRP A 59 4.83 10.19 -0.67
C TRP A 59 4.79 11.33 -1.67
N VAL A 60 4.97 11.00 -2.94
CA VAL A 60 4.75 11.94 -4.04
C VAL A 60 3.39 11.64 -4.66
N THR A 61 2.71 12.70 -5.07
CA THR A 61 1.38 12.60 -5.67
C THR A 61 1.42 13.09 -7.10
N GLU A 62 0.90 12.26 -8.00
CA GLU A 62 0.71 12.61 -9.41
C GLU A 62 -0.73 12.33 -9.79
N PHE A 63 -1.22 13.04 -10.80
CA PHE A 63 -2.59 12.87 -11.30
C PHE A 63 -2.57 12.40 -12.74
N GLY A 64 -3.42 11.43 -13.04
CA GLY A 64 -3.59 10.94 -14.40
C GLY A 64 -4.52 11.83 -15.23
N ASP A 65 -4.75 11.41 -16.46
CA ASP A 65 -5.52 12.19 -17.46
C ASP A 65 -6.98 12.41 -17.05
N ASP A 66 -7.55 11.51 -16.27
CA ASP A 66 -8.92 11.60 -15.78
C ASP A 66 -8.99 12.19 -14.36
N GLY A 67 -7.88 12.75 -13.87
CA GLY A 67 -7.80 13.32 -12.53
C GLY A 67 -7.61 12.30 -11.42
N GLU A 68 -7.40 11.03 -11.76
CA GLU A 68 -7.14 9.99 -10.77
C GLU A 68 -5.80 10.21 -10.08
N ARG A 69 -5.77 9.94 -8.78
CA ARG A 69 -4.62 10.21 -7.93
C ARG A 69 -3.72 8.98 -7.81
N TYR A 70 -2.41 9.22 -7.91
CA TYR A 70 -1.37 8.22 -7.65
C TYR A 70 -0.43 8.77 -6.58
N SER A 71 -0.52 8.24 -5.35
CA SER A 71 0.31 8.68 -4.23
C SER A 71 1.09 7.51 -3.69
N TYR A 72 2.41 7.56 -3.79
CA TYR A 72 3.32 6.48 -3.43
C TYR A 72 4.67 7.03 -2.98
N PRO A 73 5.48 6.24 -2.26
CA PRO A 73 6.91 6.54 -2.17
C PRO A 73 7.48 6.79 -3.57
N PRO A 74 8.43 7.73 -3.72
CA PRO A 74 8.94 8.11 -5.05
C PRO A 74 9.39 6.94 -5.90
N GLN A 75 10.05 5.96 -5.29
CA GLN A 75 10.60 4.80 -5.99
C GLN A 75 9.51 3.89 -6.57
N LEU A 76 8.28 3.96 -6.03
CA LEU A 76 7.16 3.13 -6.47
C LEU A 76 6.18 3.89 -7.37
N ASN A 77 6.32 5.22 -7.47
CA ASN A 77 5.38 6.06 -8.22
C ASN A 77 5.87 6.28 -9.65
N LYS A 78 6.18 5.19 -10.33
CA LYS A 78 6.60 5.20 -11.74
C LYS A 78 5.55 4.51 -12.58
N VAL A 79 5.30 5.04 -13.77
CA VAL A 79 4.37 4.43 -14.71
C VAL A 79 4.77 2.98 -14.97
N GLY A 80 3.80 2.07 -14.80
CA GLY A 80 4.03 0.64 -15.02
C GLY A 80 4.79 -0.09 -13.93
N PHE A 81 5.07 0.56 -12.77
CA PHE A 81 5.84 -0.10 -11.72
C PHE A 81 5.18 -1.40 -11.23
N PHE A 82 3.89 -1.36 -10.88
CA PHE A 82 3.22 -2.53 -10.34
C PHE A 82 2.92 -3.58 -11.43
N GLU A 83 2.76 -3.17 -12.66
CA GLU A 83 2.71 -4.11 -13.78
C GLU A 83 4.01 -4.91 -13.87
N ASP A 84 5.15 -4.22 -13.80
CA ASP A 84 6.47 -4.87 -13.77
C ASP A 84 6.65 -5.75 -12.54
N PHE A 85 6.17 -5.29 -11.38
CA PHE A 85 6.24 -6.08 -10.16
C PHE A 85 5.47 -7.40 -10.30
N PHE A 86 4.23 -7.35 -10.79
CA PHE A 86 3.42 -8.55 -10.96
C PHE A 86 3.89 -9.44 -12.10
N ASP A 87 4.61 -8.87 -13.08
CA ASP A 87 5.31 -9.63 -14.11
C ASP A 87 6.63 -10.23 -13.60
N GLU A 88 6.92 -10.07 -12.31
CA GLU A 88 8.10 -10.61 -11.64
C GLU A 88 9.43 -10.10 -12.21
N LYS A 89 9.44 -8.88 -12.74
CA LYS A 89 10.69 -8.27 -13.19
C LYS A 89 11.58 -7.98 -11.99
N ALA A 90 12.78 -8.50 -12.02
CA ALA A 90 13.68 -8.53 -10.87
C ALA A 90 13.95 -7.15 -10.28
N LYS A 91 14.14 -6.11 -11.11
CA LYS A 91 14.39 -4.75 -10.63
C LYS A 91 13.21 -4.17 -9.87
N ALA A 92 11.99 -4.41 -10.36
CA ALA A 92 10.78 -3.92 -9.72
C ALA A 92 10.54 -4.64 -8.39
N VAL A 93 10.70 -5.95 -8.37
CA VAL A 93 10.54 -6.75 -7.14
C VAL A 93 11.55 -6.32 -6.08
N ALA A 94 12.82 -6.15 -6.47
CA ALA A 94 13.88 -5.73 -5.54
C ALA A 94 13.61 -4.32 -5.01
N ALA A 95 13.21 -3.39 -5.86
CA ALA A 95 12.92 -2.01 -5.46
C ALA A 95 11.74 -1.96 -4.47
N PHE A 96 10.68 -2.72 -4.74
CA PHE A 96 9.51 -2.78 -3.87
C PHE A 96 9.89 -3.24 -2.46
N TRP A 97 10.55 -4.38 -2.35
CA TRP A 97 10.89 -4.93 -1.04
C TRP A 97 11.91 -4.09 -0.29
N ARG A 98 12.82 -3.41 -0.99
CA ARG A 98 13.74 -2.47 -0.35
C ARG A 98 12.99 -1.33 0.32
N VAL A 99 12.03 -0.73 -0.39
CA VAL A 99 11.24 0.38 0.14
C VAL A 99 10.37 -0.07 1.31
N VAL A 100 9.66 -1.19 1.17
CA VAL A 100 8.80 -1.72 2.22
C VAL A 100 9.62 -2.07 3.48
N ASN A 101 10.75 -2.74 3.32
CA ASN A 101 11.60 -3.12 4.45
C ASN A 101 12.18 -1.89 5.16
N GLN A 102 12.57 -0.86 4.43
CA GLN A 102 13.06 0.38 5.03
C GLN A 102 11.98 1.06 5.87
N ARG A 103 10.74 1.05 5.41
CA ARG A 103 9.62 1.65 6.15
C ARG A 103 9.27 0.86 7.40
N LEU A 104 9.27 -0.47 7.33
CA LEU A 104 9.07 -1.31 8.49
C LEU A 104 10.16 -1.11 9.53
N ALA A 105 11.42 -1.02 9.11
CA ALA A 105 12.54 -0.76 10.01
C ALA A 105 12.42 0.61 10.69
N ALA A 106 12.00 1.65 9.96
CA ALA A 106 11.79 2.98 10.52
C ALA A 106 10.68 2.98 11.58
N ASN A 107 9.57 2.26 11.33
CA ASN A 107 8.49 2.13 12.29
C ASN A 107 8.93 1.40 13.56
N GLN A 108 9.73 0.36 13.45
CA GLN A 108 10.27 -0.36 14.60
C GLN A 108 11.18 0.54 15.45
N ARG A 109 11.98 1.40 14.83
CA ARG A 109 12.83 2.36 15.56
C ARG A 109 12.00 3.36 16.36
N ARG A 110 10.84 3.76 15.85
CA ARG A 110 9.94 4.68 16.56
C ARG A 110 9.34 4.05 17.82
N VAL A 111 9.11 2.77 17.78
CA VAL A 111 8.52 2.03 18.91
C VAL A 111 9.57 1.70 19.98
N ALA A 112 10.80 1.54 19.57
CA ALA A 112 11.90 1.29 20.48
C ALA A 112 12.30 2.55 21.23
#